data_ddcd783ebb3dc1feee27c0fc2e7c66c6
#
_entry.id   ddcd783ebb3dc1feee27c0fc2e7c66c6
#
_cell.length_a   1.000
_cell.length_b   1.000
_cell.length_c   1.000
_cell.angle_alpha   90.00
_cell.angle_beta   90.00
_cell.angle_gamma   90.00
#
_symmetry.space_group_name_H-M   'P 1'
#
loop_
_entity.id
_entity.type
_entity.pdbx_description
1 polymer ?
#
loop_
_entity_poly.entity_id
_entity_poly.type
_entity_poly.pdbx_seq_one_letter_code
_entity_poly.pdbx_strand_id
1 'polypeptide(L)'
;MTDFDLQGIGMTSQRTRDRLVARLREQGIDNSEVLACMGTVPRHIFVDEAMAHRSYEDTALPIGHNQTISQPFIVALMTQILQEVKPRVVLEVGTGSGYQT
;
A
#
# COMPACT_ATOMS: atom_id res chain seq x y z
N MET A 1 4.04 -13.21 13.74
CA MET A 1 3.03 -13.03 12.66
C MET A 1 3.02 -14.27 11.80
N THR A 2 1.86 -14.83 11.52
CA THR A 2 1.71 -16.04 10.73
C THR A 2 1.47 -15.69 9.25
N ASP A 3 1.63 -16.68 8.36
CA ASP A 3 1.27 -16.50 6.95
C ASP A 3 -0.19 -16.09 6.78
N PHE A 4 -1.07 -16.60 7.65
CA PHE A 4 -2.48 -16.25 7.68
C PHE A 4 -2.67 -14.74 7.90
N ASP A 5 -1.93 -14.15 8.87
CA ASP A 5 -2.01 -12.72 9.13
C ASP A 5 -1.49 -11.89 7.95
N LEU A 6 -0.42 -12.33 7.31
CA LEU A 6 0.17 -11.63 6.17
C LEU A 6 -0.73 -11.72 4.94
N GLN A 7 -1.31 -12.88 4.68
CA GLN A 7 -2.16 -13.09 3.51
C GLN A 7 -3.55 -12.48 3.68
N GLY A 8 -4.05 -12.47 4.92
CA GLY A 8 -5.36 -11.93 5.23
C GLY A 8 -6.52 -12.82 4.80
N ILE A 9 -7.72 -12.41 5.18
CA ILE A 9 -8.99 -13.07 4.81
C ILE A 9 -10.03 -12.00 4.52
N GLY A 10 -11.08 -12.36 3.78
CA GLY A 10 -12.16 -11.41 3.46
C GLY A 10 -11.62 -10.15 2.80
N MET A 11 -11.86 -8.99 3.42
CA MET A 11 -11.44 -7.68 2.89
C MET A 11 -9.92 -7.45 2.92
N THR A 12 -9.14 -8.35 3.56
CA THR A 12 -7.68 -8.28 3.58
C THR A 12 -7.03 -9.39 2.76
N SER A 13 -7.81 -10.16 2.01
CA SER A 13 -7.34 -11.30 1.23
C SER A 13 -6.54 -10.87 -0.01
N GLN A 14 -5.83 -11.85 -0.60
CA GLN A 14 -5.13 -11.63 -1.87
C GLN A 14 -6.10 -11.18 -2.97
N ARG A 15 -7.33 -11.70 -2.96
CA ARG A 15 -8.35 -11.30 -3.93
C ARG A 15 -8.66 -9.80 -3.83
N THR A 16 -8.75 -9.27 -2.62
CA THR A 16 -8.97 -7.84 -2.41
C THR A 16 -7.77 -7.02 -2.88
N ARG A 17 -6.55 -7.50 -2.62
CA ARG A 17 -5.32 -6.86 -3.11
C ARG A 17 -5.26 -6.86 -4.64
N ASP A 18 -5.67 -7.96 -5.27
CA ASP A 18 -5.70 -8.06 -6.74
C ASP A 18 -6.68 -7.04 -7.33
N ARG A 19 -7.81 -6.82 -6.68
CA ARG A 19 -8.76 -5.77 -7.09
C ARG A 19 -8.16 -4.38 -6.93
N LEU A 20 -7.39 -4.15 -5.87
CA LEU A 20 -6.68 -2.90 -5.68
C LEU A 20 -5.71 -2.66 -6.85
N VAL A 21 -4.93 -3.65 -7.23
CA VAL A 21 -3.98 -3.55 -8.35
C VAL A 21 -4.72 -3.22 -9.64
N ALA A 22 -5.83 -3.90 -9.92
CA ALA A 22 -6.64 -3.65 -11.12
C ALA A 22 -7.14 -2.20 -11.13
N ARG A 23 -7.61 -1.70 -10.00
CA ARG A 23 -8.08 -0.32 -9.87
C ARG A 23 -6.96 0.69 -10.09
N LEU A 24 -5.78 0.44 -9.52
CA LEU A 24 -4.61 1.30 -9.72
C LEU A 24 -4.20 1.36 -11.19
N ARG A 25 -4.25 0.23 -11.87
CA ARG A 25 -3.95 0.18 -13.31
C ARG A 25 -4.92 1.03 -14.10
N GLU A 26 -6.20 0.98 -13.77
CA GLU A 26 -7.23 1.83 -14.40
C GLU A 26 -6.99 3.31 -14.13
N GLN A 27 -6.41 3.64 -12.98
CA GLN A 27 -6.10 5.02 -12.59
C GLN A 27 -4.79 5.53 -13.21
N GLY A 28 -4.09 4.72 -13.99
CA GLY A 28 -2.90 5.14 -14.73
C GLY A 28 -1.57 4.68 -14.16
N ILE A 29 -1.57 3.83 -13.14
CA ILE A 29 -0.33 3.24 -12.64
C ILE A 29 0.06 2.11 -13.60
N ASP A 30 1.19 2.27 -14.30
CA ASP A 30 1.63 1.34 -15.33
C ASP A 30 2.99 0.67 -15.04
N ASN A 31 3.70 1.09 -13.99
CA ASN A 31 4.97 0.46 -13.62
C ASN A 31 4.68 -0.93 -13.02
N SER A 32 5.17 -1.98 -13.68
CA SER A 32 4.88 -3.36 -13.28
C SER A 32 5.45 -3.72 -11.91
N GLU A 33 6.61 -3.16 -11.54
CA GLU A 33 7.22 -3.41 -10.24
C GLU A 33 6.39 -2.76 -9.12
N VAL A 34 5.91 -1.55 -9.34
CA VAL A 34 5.04 -0.86 -8.38
C VAL A 34 3.74 -1.64 -8.19
N LEU A 35 3.11 -2.07 -9.29
CA LEU A 35 1.88 -2.86 -9.22
C LEU A 35 2.10 -4.19 -8.50
N ALA A 36 3.21 -4.86 -8.76
CA ALA A 36 3.55 -6.11 -8.08
C ALA A 36 3.71 -5.90 -6.56
N CYS A 37 4.39 -4.84 -6.16
CA CYS A 37 4.54 -4.51 -4.74
C CYS A 37 3.19 -4.19 -4.09
N MET A 38 2.34 -3.42 -4.76
CA MET A 38 1.02 -3.07 -4.22
C MET A 38 0.14 -4.31 -4.04
N GLY A 39 0.31 -5.33 -4.86
CA GLY A 39 -0.43 -6.58 -4.76
C GLY A 39 0.16 -7.56 -3.75
N THR A 40 1.41 -7.37 -3.34
CA THR A 40 2.14 -8.31 -2.48
C THR A 40 2.26 -7.82 -1.05
N VAL A 41 2.57 -6.53 -0.86
CA VAL A 41 2.76 -5.96 0.48
C VAL A 41 1.43 -5.95 1.22
N PRO A 42 1.37 -6.55 2.43
CA PRO A 42 0.11 -6.65 3.16
C PRO A 42 -0.19 -5.34 3.89
N ARG A 43 -0.81 -4.40 3.18
CA ARG A 43 -1.15 -3.07 3.69
C ARG A 43 -1.92 -3.13 5.01
N HIS A 44 -2.75 -4.17 5.19
CA HIS A 44 -3.61 -4.30 6.37
C HIS A 44 -2.83 -4.44 7.69
N ILE A 45 -1.57 -4.86 7.65
CA ILE A 45 -0.75 -4.96 8.87
C ILE A 45 -0.14 -3.62 9.29
N PHE A 46 -0.23 -2.59 8.43
CA PHE A 46 0.33 -1.26 8.69
C PHE A 46 -0.72 -0.30 9.27
N VAL A 47 -1.94 -0.77 9.50
CA VAL A 47 -3.02 0.00 10.12
C VAL A 47 -3.46 -0.69 11.40
N ASP A 48 -4.22 0.04 12.24
CA ASP A 48 -4.80 -0.55 13.44
C ASP A 48 -5.75 -1.70 13.05
N GLU A 49 -5.81 -2.72 13.89
CA GLU A 49 -6.64 -3.90 13.64
C GLU A 49 -8.11 -3.52 13.37
N ALA A 50 -8.61 -2.52 14.07
CA ALA A 50 -9.98 -2.02 13.88
C ALA A 50 -10.22 -1.47 12.47
N MET A 51 -9.17 -1.03 11.77
CA MET A 51 -9.25 -0.45 10.43
C MET A 51 -8.83 -1.41 9.33
N ALA A 52 -8.40 -2.63 9.68
CA ALA A 52 -7.83 -3.57 8.71
C ALA A 52 -8.79 -3.88 7.57
N HIS A 53 -10.10 -3.98 7.83
CA HIS A 53 -11.10 -4.26 6.81
C HIS A 53 -11.25 -3.15 5.77
N ARG A 54 -10.78 -1.95 6.06
CA ARG A 54 -10.79 -0.79 5.16
C ARG A 54 -9.44 -0.52 4.50
N SER A 55 -8.42 -1.31 4.83
CA SER A 55 -7.04 -1.02 4.46
C SER A 55 -6.77 -0.97 2.95
N TYR A 56 -7.63 -1.61 2.15
CA TYR A 56 -7.48 -1.64 0.69
C TYR A 56 -8.45 -0.73 -0.05
N GLU A 57 -9.22 0.08 0.68
CA GLU A 57 -10.02 1.13 0.06
C GLU A 57 -9.11 2.25 -0.44
N ASP A 58 -9.56 2.98 -1.46
CA ASP A 58 -8.79 4.09 -2.03
C ASP A 58 -8.96 5.36 -1.19
N THR A 59 -8.47 5.30 0.04
CA THR A 59 -8.58 6.38 1.02
C THR A 59 -7.39 6.36 1.97
N ALA A 60 -7.06 7.52 2.54
CA ALA A 60 -6.13 7.61 3.65
C ALA A 60 -6.81 7.14 4.92
N LEU A 61 -6.06 6.54 5.81
CA LEU A 61 -6.56 6.05 7.10
C LEU A 61 -5.66 6.52 8.24
N PRO A 62 -6.22 6.74 9.43
CA PRO A 62 -5.41 7.12 10.59
C PRO A 62 -4.54 5.95 11.06
N ILE A 63 -3.32 6.27 11.50
CA ILE A 63 -2.38 5.28 12.05
C ILE A 63 -1.90 5.64 13.47
N GLY A 64 -2.53 6.64 14.10
CA GLY A 64 -2.12 7.14 15.40
C GLY A 64 -1.21 8.36 15.30
N HIS A 65 -0.95 9.01 16.44
CA HIS A 65 -0.10 10.21 16.52
C HIS A 65 -0.53 11.33 15.56
N ASN A 66 -1.83 11.45 15.27
CA ASN A 66 -2.39 12.39 14.29
C ASN A 66 -1.82 12.25 12.89
N GLN A 67 -1.37 11.03 12.54
CA GLN A 67 -0.82 10.72 11.22
C GLN A 67 -1.75 9.78 10.47
N THR A 68 -1.51 9.67 9.16
CA THR A 68 -2.29 8.79 8.28
C THR A 68 -1.35 7.95 7.42
N ILE A 69 -1.87 6.79 7.00
CA ILE A 69 -1.32 6.08 5.85
C ILE A 69 -2.02 6.65 4.61
N SER A 70 -1.26 7.06 3.61
CA SER A 70 -1.82 7.69 2.42
C SER A 70 -2.67 6.71 1.63
N GLN A 71 -3.64 7.23 0.85
CA GLN A 71 -4.45 6.38 -0.02
C GLN A 71 -3.57 5.59 -0.99
N PRO A 72 -3.98 4.37 -1.37
CA PRO A 72 -3.15 3.51 -2.22
C PRO A 72 -2.71 4.16 -3.53
N PHE A 73 -3.58 4.90 -4.21
CA PHE A 73 -3.23 5.56 -5.46
C PHE A 73 -2.05 6.54 -5.27
N ILE A 74 -2.07 7.33 -4.19
CA ILE A 74 -1.01 8.31 -3.92
C ILE A 74 0.31 7.59 -3.64
N VAL A 75 0.29 6.52 -2.84
CA VAL A 75 1.49 5.73 -2.57
C VAL A 75 2.07 5.17 -3.87
N ALA A 76 1.22 4.58 -4.70
CA ALA A 76 1.63 3.99 -5.97
C ALA A 76 2.16 5.05 -6.93
N LEU A 77 1.50 6.20 -7.04
CA LEU A 77 1.89 7.28 -7.93
C LEU A 77 3.26 7.87 -7.53
N MET A 78 3.44 8.16 -6.26
CA MET A 78 4.70 8.71 -5.77
C MET A 78 5.85 7.73 -5.94
N THR A 79 5.60 6.45 -5.69
CA THR A 79 6.60 5.39 -5.88
C THR A 79 6.96 5.24 -7.36
N GLN A 80 5.96 5.29 -8.25
CA GLN A 80 6.19 5.20 -9.68
C GLN A 80 7.05 6.36 -10.19
N ILE A 81 6.76 7.59 -9.76
CA ILE A 81 7.54 8.77 -10.11
C ILE A 81 8.99 8.62 -9.64
N LEU A 82 9.18 8.13 -8.41
CA LEU A 82 10.51 7.88 -7.87
C LEU A 82 11.27 6.84 -8.69
N GLN A 83 10.60 5.77 -9.10
CA GLN A 83 11.20 4.69 -9.89
C GLN A 83 11.64 5.16 -11.28
N GLU A 84 11.04 6.19 -11.84
CA GLU A 84 11.42 6.71 -13.16
C GLU A 84 12.86 7.20 -13.19
N VAL A 85 13.41 7.68 -12.07
CA VAL A 85 14.81 8.13 -11.99
C VAL A 85 15.77 7.01 -11.58
N LYS A 86 15.26 5.80 -11.34
CA LYS A 86 16.04 4.60 -10.98
C LYS A 86 17.06 4.87 -9.86
N PRO A 87 16.61 5.33 -8.68
CA PRO A 87 17.52 5.70 -7.60
C PRO A 87 18.23 4.46 -7.04
N ARG A 88 19.50 4.62 -6.66
CA ARG A 88 20.28 3.58 -5.97
C ARG A 88 20.20 3.73 -4.47
N VAL A 89 20.05 4.97 -4.00
CA VAL A 89 19.96 5.30 -2.58
C VAL A 89 18.80 6.28 -2.41
N VAL A 90 17.95 6.02 -1.43
CA VAL A 90 16.77 6.84 -1.15
C VAL A 90 16.79 7.25 0.32
N LEU A 91 16.58 8.55 0.57
CA LEU A 91 16.32 9.05 1.92
C LEU A 91 14.82 9.32 2.05
N GLU A 92 14.19 8.68 3.02
CA GLU A 92 12.79 8.90 3.32
C GLU A 92 12.63 9.75 4.58
N VAL A 93 11.85 10.83 4.48
CA VAL A 93 11.50 11.69 5.61
C VAL A 93 10.01 11.51 5.88
N GLY A 94 9.64 11.31 7.15
CA GLY A 94 8.24 11.08 7.50
C GLY A 94 7.78 9.67 7.18
N THR A 95 8.57 8.66 7.55
CA THR A 95 8.31 7.25 7.27
C THR A 95 6.93 6.77 7.75
N GLY A 96 6.42 7.33 8.85
CA GLY A 96 5.13 6.96 9.40
C GLY A 96 5.06 5.49 9.76
N SER A 97 4.09 4.76 9.18
CA SER A 97 3.94 3.32 9.40
C SER A 97 5.00 2.46 8.71
N GLY A 98 5.75 3.04 7.77
CA GLY A 98 6.71 2.31 6.96
C GLY A 98 6.11 1.64 5.73
N TYR A 99 4.84 1.82 5.46
CA TYR A 99 4.16 1.11 4.35
C TYR A 99 4.80 1.43 2.99
N GLN A 100 5.10 2.71 2.71
CA GLN A 100 5.69 3.10 1.43
C GLN A 100 7.15 2.66 1.30
N THR A 101 7.82 2.48 2.42
CA THR A 101 9.21 2.07 2.43
C THR A 101 9.42 0.69 1.83
#